data_ce3f505a5b64175fe152dbc4832c761c
#
_entry.id   ce3f505a5b64175fe152dbc4832c761c
#
_cell.length_a   1.000
_cell.length_b   1.000
_cell.length_c   1.000
_cell.angle_alpha   90.00
_cell.angle_beta   90.00
_cell.angle_gamma   90.00
#
_symmetry.space_group_name_H-M   'P 1'
#
loop_
_entity.id
_entity.type
_entity.pdbx_description
1 polymer ?
#
loop_
_entity_poly.entity_id
_entity_poly.type
_entity_poly.pdbx_seq_one_letter_code
_entity_poly.pdbx_strand_id
1 'polypeptide(L)'
;KVYHEIGRVKKDFRNFNKPIVIVSGCVAQAETEEMQKREPYIDMVIGPQSYHRIPDLILNYQRKKLFFNETEFDVVNKFDYLQKIPNSQNAISSYLTIQEGCDKFCHFCVVPYTRGPEYSRPLNQIIDEAENMVNNGVREITLLGQNVNAYNFFDNKINYKLSSLIRKLNNIKKLKRIRYTTSHPKDMTDDLIDCYKDCEKLVPFLHLPIQSGSDPILKLMNRKHDKKYYLSIIEKLKKINNGIKFSSDFIIGYPRSEERRVGKECR
;
A
#
# COMPACT_ATOMS: atom_id res chain seq x y z
N LYS A 1 9.31 -16.46 10.13
CA LYS A 1 10.28 -15.35 10.20
C LYS A 1 10.07 -14.53 11.48
N VAL A 2 8.85 -14.02 11.78
CA VAL A 2 8.55 -13.22 13.00
C VAL A 2 8.99 -13.96 14.28
N TYR A 3 8.53 -15.19 14.50
CA TYR A 3 8.90 -15.98 15.68
C TYR A 3 10.42 -16.27 15.78
N HIS A 4 11.11 -16.33 14.65
CA HIS A 4 12.57 -16.47 14.65
C HIS A 4 13.25 -15.20 15.18
N GLU A 5 12.78 -14.02 14.76
CA GLU A 5 13.31 -12.74 15.26
C GLU A 5 13.02 -12.56 16.77
N ILE A 6 11.81 -12.93 17.23
CA ILE A 6 11.50 -12.93 18.67
C ILE A 6 12.44 -13.86 19.43
N GLY A 7 12.74 -15.06 18.89
CA GLY A 7 13.71 -15.96 19.48
C GLY A 7 15.13 -15.38 19.60
N ARG A 8 15.56 -14.55 18.62
CA ARG A 8 16.83 -13.80 18.70
C ARG A 8 16.78 -12.76 19.81
N VAL A 9 15.76 -11.92 19.86
CA VAL A 9 15.57 -10.92 20.92
C VAL A 9 15.60 -11.58 22.30
N LYS A 10 14.88 -12.70 22.47
CA LYS A 10 14.86 -13.47 23.70
C LYS A 10 16.25 -13.99 24.12
N LYS A 11 17.08 -14.40 23.15
CA LYS A 11 18.46 -14.83 23.39
C LYS A 11 19.36 -13.65 23.77
N ASP A 12 19.25 -12.53 23.03
CA ASP A 12 20.09 -11.34 23.24
C ASP A 12 19.84 -10.70 24.62
N PHE A 13 18.60 -10.74 25.10
CA PHE A 13 18.21 -10.20 26.42
C PHE A 13 18.14 -11.23 27.53
N ARG A 14 18.72 -12.44 27.35
CA ARG A 14 18.66 -13.51 28.35
C ARG A 14 19.23 -13.12 29.73
N ASN A 15 20.26 -12.28 29.74
CA ASN A 15 20.96 -11.82 30.96
C ASN A 15 20.61 -10.37 31.31
N PHE A 16 19.60 -9.78 30.69
CA PHE A 16 19.15 -8.39 30.89
C PHE A 16 17.67 -8.34 31.24
N ASN A 17 17.19 -7.19 31.62
CA ASN A 17 15.76 -6.97 31.79
C ASN A 17 15.06 -7.21 30.45
N LYS A 18 13.96 -7.96 30.46
CA LYS A 18 13.14 -8.19 29.27
C LYS A 18 12.68 -6.87 28.66
N PRO A 19 12.95 -6.59 27.37
CA PRO A 19 12.40 -5.44 26.69
C PRO A 19 10.88 -5.61 26.48
N ILE A 20 10.18 -4.51 26.23
CA ILE A 20 8.79 -4.57 25.75
C ILE A 20 8.82 -5.07 24.31
N VAL A 21 8.18 -6.21 24.04
CA VAL A 21 8.13 -6.84 22.71
C VAL A 21 6.80 -6.56 22.06
N ILE A 22 6.83 -5.78 20.99
CA ILE A 22 5.66 -5.39 20.19
C ILE A 22 5.78 -6.04 18.82
N VAL A 23 4.79 -6.83 18.44
CA VAL A 23 4.67 -7.35 17.07
C VAL A 23 3.60 -6.56 16.34
N SER A 24 3.95 -6.02 15.18
CA SER A 24 3.04 -5.15 14.42
C SER A 24 3.03 -5.48 12.92
N GLY A 25 1.97 -5.06 12.24
CA GLY A 25 1.81 -5.20 10.80
C GLY A 25 0.79 -6.24 10.38
N CYS A 26 0.80 -6.61 9.07
CA CYS A 26 -0.23 -7.48 8.51
C CYS A 26 -0.24 -8.90 9.12
N VAL A 27 0.92 -9.43 9.53
CA VAL A 27 0.98 -10.74 10.22
C VAL A 27 0.35 -10.63 11.61
N ALA A 28 0.62 -9.55 12.35
CA ALA A 28 -0.01 -9.28 13.63
C ALA A 28 -1.54 -9.18 13.49
N GLN A 29 -2.01 -8.48 12.46
CA GLN A 29 -3.43 -8.37 12.13
C GLN A 29 -4.08 -9.71 11.80
N ALA A 30 -3.37 -10.60 11.09
CA ALA A 30 -3.89 -11.89 10.65
C ALA A 30 -3.92 -12.93 11.78
N GLU A 31 -2.90 -12.97 12.65
CA GLU A 31 -2.76 -13.99 13.69
C GLU A 31 -3.29 -13.56 15.06
N THR A 32 -3.42 -12.25 15.28
CA THR A 32 -4.01 -11.64 16.49
C THR A 32 -3.51 -12.29 17.80
N GLU A 33 -4.40 -12.70 18.69
CA GLU A 33 -4.08 -13.33 19.99
C GLU A 33 -3.36 -14.67 19.88
N GLU A 34 -3.47 -15.37 18.74
CA GLU A 34 -2.76 -16.64 18.54
C GLU A 34 -1.23 -16.45 18.59
N MET A 35 -0.74 -15.26 18.23
CA MET A 35 0.69 -14.96 18.34
C MET A 35 1.17 -15.01 19.79
N GLN A 36 0.42 -14.43 20.72
CA GLN A 36 0.78 -14.41 22.13
C GLN A 36 0.65 -15.82 22.77
N LYS A 37 -0.34 -16.61 22.36
CA LYS A 37 -0.48 -18.01 22.82
C LYS A 37 0.71 -18.87 22.38
N ARG A 38 1.22 -18.67 21.15
CA ARG A 38 2.39 -19.38 20.62
C ARG A 38 3.71 -18.91 21.21
N GLU A 39 3.82 -17.61 21.48
CA GLU A 39 5.03 -17.01 22.04
C GLU A 39 4.68 -15.99 23.13
N PRO A 40 4.57 -16.44 24.38
CA PRO A 40 4.22 -15.57 25.53
C PRO A 40 5.23 -14.45 25.81
N TYR A 41 6.37 -14.42 25.13
CA TYR A 41 7.34 -13.35 25.22
C TYR A 41 6.85 -12.03 24.55
N ILE A 42 5.78 -12.10 23.77
CA ILE A 42 5.13 -10.95 23.14
C ILE A 42 4.27 -10.21 24.17
N ASP A 43 4.46 -8.90 24.29
CA ASP A 43 3.68 -8.06 25.19
C ASP A 43 2.50 -7.37 24.49
N MET A 44 2.64 -7.07 23.18
CA MET A 44 1.60 -6.41 22.39
C MET A 44 1.56 -6.93 20.97
N VAL A 45 0.34 -7.06 20.43
CA VAL A 45 0.07 -7.34 19.02
C VAL A 45 -0.72 -6.17 18.45
N ILE A 46 -0.20 -5.51 17.40
CA ILE A 46 -0.75 -4.26 16.90
C ILE A 46 -0.95 -4.35 15.39
N GLY A 47 -2.19 -4.16 14.96
CA GLY A 47 -2.55 -4.07 13.55
C GLY A 47 -2.04 -2.79 12.87
N PRO A 48 -1.96 -2.77 11.53
CA PRO A 48 -1.42 -1.62 10.80
C PRO A 48 -2.28 -0.35 10.92
N GLN A 49 -3.53 -0.48 11.31
CA GLN A 49 -4.44 0.67 11.48
C GLN A 49 -4.27 1.34 12.84
N SER A 50 -3.65 0.66 13.82
CA SER A 50 -3.54 1.13 15.20
C SER A 50 -2.16 1.68 15.58
N TYR A 51 -1.26 1.91 14.60
CA TYR A 51 0.11 2.42 14.87
C TYR A 51 0.13 3.76 15.60
N HIS A 52 -0.82 4.62 15.37
CA HIS A 52 -0.96 5.90 16.05
C HIS A 52 -1.20 5.76 17.57
N ARG A 53 -1.69 4.59 18.03
CA ARG A 53 -1.96 4.31 19.45
C ARG A 53 -0.77 3.73 20.20
N ILE A 54 0.33 3.39 19.53
CA ILE A 54 1.51 2.76 20.15
C ILE A 54 2.01 3.51 21.38
N PRO A 55 2.17 4.85 21.40
CA PRO A 55 2.62 5.58 22.58
C PRO A 55 1.72 5.34 23.79
N ASP A 56 0.41 5.45 23.63
CA ASP A 56 -0.56 5.25 24.71
C ASP A 56 -0.60 3.79 25.19
N LEU A 57 -0.47 2.84 24.27
CA LEU A 57 -0.41 1.41 24.61
C LEU A 57 0.83 1.07 25.43
N ILE A 58 2.00 1.65 25.11
CA ILE A 58 3.23 1.49 25.89
C ILE A 58 3.04 2.03 27.31
N LEU A 59 2.49 3.24 27.47
CA LEU A 59 2.22 3.83 28.78
C LEU A 59 1.25 2.96 29.60
N ASN A 60 0.20 2.46 28.99
CA ASN A 60 -0.77 1.56 29.64
C ASN A 60 -0.13 0.23 30.03
N TYR A 61 0.71 -0.35 29.17
CA TYR A 61 1.45 -1.56 29.48
C TYR A 61 2.41 -1.39 30.68
N GLN A 62 3.13 -0.27 30.72
CA GLN A 62 4.03 0.02 31.85
C GLN A 62 3.31 0.08 33.19
N ARG A 63 2.04 0.54 33.19
CA ARG A 63 1.19 0.61 34.40
C ARG A 63 0.59 -0.73 34.81
N LYS A 64 0.05 -1.49 33.83
CA LYS A 64 -0.77 -2.67 34.08
C LYS A 64 -0.04 -4.01 33.89
N LYS A 65 1.02 -4.04 33.08
CA LYS A 65 1.77 -5.25 32.69
C LYS A 65 0.88 -6.35 32.08
N LEU A 66 -0.21 -5.97 31.41
CA LEU A 66 -1.12 -6.89 30.74
C LEU A 66 -0.85 -6.91 29.24
N PHE A 67 -1.07 -8.07 28.61
CA PHE A 67 -1.03 -8.20 27.16
C PHE A 67 -2.10 -7.30 26.50
N PHE A 68 -1.72 -6.65 25.40
CA PHE A 68 -2.61 -5.85 24.58
C PHE A 68 -2.70 -6.40 23.16
N ASN A 69 -3.92 -6.59 22.67
CA ASN A 69 -4.23 -6.87 21.27
C ASN A 69 -5.02 -5.69 20.70
N GLU A 70 -4.44 -5.02 19.72
CA GLU A 70 -5.01 -3.82 19.09
C GLU A 70 -5.01 -4.00 17.57
N THR A 71 -6.03 -4.68 17.07
CA THR A 71 -6.17 -5.07 15.66
C THR A 71 -7.46 -4.55 15.03
N GLU A 72 -8.01 -3.46 15.54
CA GLU A 72 -9.20 -2.82 14.97
C GLU A 72 -8.88 -2.08 13.65
N PHE A 73 -9.89 -1.96 12.79
CA PHE A 73 -9.78 -1.28 11.49
C PHE A 73 -10.16 0.21 11.59
N ASP A 74 -9.42 0.98 12.37
CA ASP A 74 -9.65 2.41 12.56
C ASP A 74 -8.78 3.25 11.61
N VAL A 75 -9.18 3.30 10.33
CA VAL A 75 -8.43 4.01 9.29
C VAL A 75 -8.56 5.52 9.43
N VAL A 76 -9.73 6.03 9.80
CA VAL A 76 -10.02 7.47 9.87
C VAL A 76 -9.16 8.13 10.93
N ASN A 77 -9.21 7.65 12.17
CA ASN A 77 -8.42 8.20 13.28
C ASN A 77 -6.91 8.11 13.03
N LYS A 78 -6.46 7.06 12.35
CA LYS A 78 -5.06 6.93 11.92
C LYS A 78 -4.63 8.10 11.03
N PHE A 79 -5.40 8.44 10.01
CA PHE A 79 -5.05 9.52 9.09
C PHE A 79 -5.15 10.89 9.76
N ASP A 80 -6.13 11.12 10.61
CA ASP A 80 -6.26 12.37 11.39
C ASP A 80 -5.08 12.57 12.35
N TYR A 81 -4.54 11.49 12.91
CA TYR A 81 -3.34 11.55 13.74
C TYR A 81 -2.08 11.84 12.91
N LEU A 82 -1.91 11.15 11.77
CA LEU A 82 -0.72 11.30 10.92
C LEU A 82 -0.57 12.72 10.37
N GLN A 83 -1.65 13.44 10.11
CA GLN A 83 -1.61 14.85 9.68
C GLN A 83 -0.97 15.79 10.71
N LYS A 84 -0.99 15.42 11.99
CA LYS A 84 -0.43 16.22 13.09
C LYS A 84 1.07 15.99 13.29
N ILE A 85 1.65 14.96 12.64
CA ILE A 85 3.07 14.65 12.77
C ILE A 85 3.85 15.53 11.78
N PRO A 86 4.87 16.27 12.25
CA PRO A 86 5.72 17.06 11.36
C PRO A 86 6.44 16.14 10.36
N ASN A 87 6.38 16.47 9.08
CA ASN A 87 7.19 15.80 8.08
C ASN A 87 8.68 16.02 8.35
N SER A 88 9.50 14.99 8.11
CA SER A 88 10.96 15.09 8.29
C SER A 88 11.50 16.26 7.46
N GLN A 89 12.20 17.19 8.11
CA GLN A 89 12.85 18.30 7.43
C GLN A 89 13.95 17.77 6.50
N ASN A 90 14.10 18.40 5.31
CA ASN A 90 15.16 18.15 4.33
C ASN A 90 15.03 16.89 3.45
N ALA A 91 13.89 16.23 3.39
CA ALA A 91 13.69 15.15 2.42
C ALA A 91 13.39 15.72 1.02
N ILE A 92 14.14 15.30 -0.01
CA ILE A 92 13.87 15.66 -1.42
C ILE A 92 12.72 14.83 -1.99
N SER A 93 12.58 13.57 -1.55
CA SER A 93 11.51 12.64 -1.94
C SER A 93 10.75 12.17 -0.72
N SER A 94 9.43 12.07 -0.82
CA SER A 94 8.57 11.63 0.27
C SER A 94 7.43 10.74 -0.23
N TYR A 95 6.89 9.94 0.69
CA TYR A 95 5.71 9.11 0.46
C TYR A 95 4.46 9.79 1.00
N LEU A 96 3.37 9.71 0.25
CA LEU A 96 2.07 10.26 0.63
C LEU A 96 1.00 9.19 0.48
N THR A 97 0.53 8.66 1.60
CA THR A 97 -0.53 7.65 1.59
C THR A 97 -1.87 8.33 1.27
N ILE A 98 -2.53 7.89 0.22
CA ILE A 98 -3.80 8.45 -0.27
C ILE A 98 -4.97 7.48 -0.14
N GLN A 99 -4.66 6.18 -0.04
CA GLN A 99 -5.67 5.12 -0.03
C GLN A 99 -5.19 3.98 0.86
N GLU A 100 -6.10 3.31 1.55
CA GLU A 100 -5.82 2.12 2.33
C GLU A 100 -6.91 1.06 2.14
N GLY A 101 -6.56 -0.23 2.36
CA GLY A 101 -7.46 -1.35 2.11
C GLY A 101 -7.58 -1.73 0.63
N CYS A 102 -8.33 -2.81 0.32
CA CYS A 102 -8.55 -3.25 -1.05
C CYS A 102 -9.75 -4.18 -1.15
N ASP A 103 -10.69 -3.87 -2.06
CA ASP A 103 -11.91 -4.64 -2.29
C ASP A 103 -11.82 -5.60 -3.50
N LYS A 104 -10.60 -5.87 -4.02
CA LYS A 104 -10.45 -6.75 -5.19
C LYS A 104 -10.56 -8.23 -4.86
N PHE A 105 -10.28 -8.64 -3.62
CA PHE A 105 -10.37 -10.04 -3.16
C PHE A 105 -9.67 -11.04 -4.12
N CYS A 106 -8.47 -10.68 -4.60
CA CYS A 106 -7.64 -11.62 -5.34
C CYS A 106 -7.30 -12.81 -4.44
N HIS A 107 -7.47 -14.06 -4.92
CA HIS A 107 -7.41 -15.26 -4.08
C HIS A 107 -6.05 -15.55 -3.43
N PHE A 108 -4.97 -14.93 -3.90
CA PHE A 108 -3.64 -15.03 -3.31
C PHE A 108 -3.33 -13.92 -2.31
N CYS A 109 -4.26 -12.95 -2.09
CA CYS A 109 -3.96 -11.70 -1.42
C CYS A 109 -4.65 -11.63 -0.05
N VAL A 110 -3.87 -11.31 0.98
CA VAL A 110 -4.36 -11.17 2.35
C VAL A 110 -4.82 -9.74 2.69
N VAL A 111 -4.58 -8.77 1.80
CA VAL A 111 -4.84 -7.34 2.07
C VAL A 111 -6.27 -7.04 2.52
N PRO A 112 -7.34 -7.56 1.89
CA PRO A 112 -8.71 -7.29 2.36
C PRO A 112 -8.95 -7.69 3.83
N TYR A 113 -8.26 -8.73 4.29
CA TYR A 113 -8.40 -9.27 5.65
C TYR A 113 -7.49 -8.59 6.68
N THR A 114 -6.41 -7.93 6.23
CA THR A 114 -5.41 -7.32 7.12
C THR A 114 -5.39 -5.79 7.09
N ARG A 115 -5.94 -5.19 6.04
CA ARG A 115 -6.05 -3.74 5.86
C ARG A 115 -7.49 -3.24 5.80
N GLY A 116 -8.45 -4.17 5.64
CA GLY A 116 -9.87 -3.86 5.55
C GLY A 116 -10.32 -3.36 4.16
N PRO A 117 -11.52 -2.79 4.09
CA PRO A 117 -12.10 -2.27 2.85
C PRO A 117 -11.33 -1.07 2.32
N GLU A 118 -11.55 -0.74 1.04
CA GLU A 118 -10.98 0.44 0.40
C GLU A 118 -11.46 1.71 1.09
N TYR A 119 -10.51 2.50 1.57
CA TYR A 119 -10.73 3.85 2.10
C TYR A 119 -9.86 4.83 1.35
N SER A 120 -10.47 5.82 0.72
CA SER A 120 -9.80 6.92 0.03
C SER A 120 -9.83 8.17 0.90
N ARG A 121 -8.67 8.75 1.18
CA ARG A 121 -8.55 9.96 1.98
C ARG A 121 -9.22 11.16 1.30
N PRO A 122 -9.76 12.11 2.07
CA PRO A 122 -10.29 13.37 1.53
C PRO A 122 -9.26 14.10 0.65
N LEU A 123 -9.71 14.55 -0.53
CA LEU A 123 -8.85 15.19 -1.52
C LEU A 123 -8.09 16.40 -0.95
N ASN A 124 -8.81 17.27 -0.20
CA ASN A 124 -8.21 18.47 0.37
C ASN A 124 -7.11 18.14 1.36
N GLN A 125 -7.31 17.15 2.25
CA GLN A 125 -6.30 16.71 3.20
C GLN A 125 -5.01 16.24 2.50
N ILE A 126 -5.14 15.54 1.36
CA ILE A 126 -3.99 15.08 0.58
C ILE A 126 -3.25 16.25 -0.05
N ILE A 127 -3.98 17.23 -0.60
CA ILE A 127 -3.37 18.42 -1.22
C ILE A 127 -2.67 19.28 -0.17
N ASP A 128 -3.30 19.54 0.98
CA ASP A 128 -2.72 20.33 2.06
C ASP A 128 -1.42 19.67 2.58
N GLU A 129 -1.43 18.35 2.75
CA GLU A 129 -0.23 17.60 3.17
C GLU A 129 0.87 17.66 2.09
N ALA A 130 0.50 17.52 0.80
CA ALA A 130 1.46 17.62 -0.30
C ALA A 130 2.09 19.02 -0.38
N GLU A 131 1.31 20.08 -0.23
CA GLU A 131 1.80 21.47 -0.21
C GLU A 131 2.73 21.70 0.99
N ASN A 132 2.37 21.20 2.16
CA ASN A 132 3.22 21.28 3.34
C ASN A 132 4.57 20.56 3.13
N MET A 133 4.54 19.32 2.59
CA MET A 133 5.76 18.59 2.22
C MET A 133 6.65 19.40 1.26
N VAL A 134 6.05 19.98 0.23
CA VAL A 134 6.76 20.75 -0.79
C VAL A 134 7.35 22.04 -0.22
N ASN A 135 6.64 22.70 0.68
CA ASN A 135 7.14 23.89 1.39
C ASN A 135 8.32 23.55 2.31
N ASN A 136 8.35 22.33 2.87
CA ASN A 136 9.46 21.78 3.66
C ASN A 136 10.60 21.17 2.83
N GLY A 137 10.62 21.39 1.51
CA GLY A 137 11.76 21.00 0.66
C GLY A 137 11.53 19.81 -0.25
N VAL A 138 10.43 19.06 -0.11
CA VAL A 138 10.12 17.90 -0.98
C VAL A 138 9.92 18.36 -2.44
N ARG A 139 10.46 17.58 -3.37
CA ARG A 139 10.37 17.81 -4.82
C ARG A 139 9.80 16.62 -5.59
N GLU A 140 9.77 15.47 -4.97
CA GLU A 140 9.17 14.25 -5.51
C GLU A 140 8.21 13.64 -4.48
N ILE A 141 6.97 13.33 -4.90
CA ILE A 141 5.97 12.66 -4.08
C ILE A 141 5.61 11.33 -4.73
N THR A 142 5.68 10.25 -3.96
CA THR A 142 5.17 8.93 -4.36
C THR A 142 3.86 8.66 -3.61
N LEU A 143 2.77 8.58 -4.36
CA LEU A 143 1.44 8.25 -3.83
C LEU A 143 1.39 6.76 -3.47
N LEU A 144 0.95 6.46 -2.25
CA LEU A 144 0.86 5.11 -1.71
C LEU A 144 -0.56 4.69 -1.37
N GLY A 145 -0.81 3.40 -1.49
CA GLY A 145 -2.01 2.69 -1.09
C GLY A 145 -1.87 1.21 -1.39
N GLN A 146 -2.88 0.41 -1.11
CA GLN A 146 -2.90 -1.01 -1.48
C GLN A 146 -3.42 -1.23 -2.90
N ASN A 147 -4.18 -0.28 -3.43
CA ASN A 147 -4.65 -0.23 -4.82
C ASN A 147 -4.81 1.25 -5.22
N VAL A 148 -3.70 1.93 -5.45
CA VAL A 148 -3.65 3.40 -5.60
C VAL A 148 -4.53 3.90 -6.72
N ASN A 149 -4.60 3.19 -7.85
CA ASN A 149 -5.43 3.63 -8.98
C ASN A 149 -6.94 3.38 -8.81
N ALA A 150 -7.35 2.75 -7.69
CA ALA A 150 -8.75 2.70 -7.27
C ALA A 150 -9.15 3.92 -6.41
N TYR A 151 -8.23 4.85 -6.11
CA TYR A 151 -8.57 6.05 -5.34
C TYR A 151 -9.85 6.69 -5.87
N ASN A 152 -10.81 6.86 -4.97
CA ASN A 152 -12.17 7.26 -5.28
C ASN A 152 -12.78 7.99 -4.09
N PHE A 153 -12.68 9.32 -4.05
CA PHE A 153 -13.22 10.15 -2.99
C PHE A 153 -14.45 10.90 -3.48
N PHE A 154 -15.55 10.79 -2.74
CA PHE A 154 -16.82 11.40 -3.08
C PHE A 154 -17.10 12.59 -2.14
N ASP A 155 -17.26 13.79 -2.70
CA ASP A 155 -17.57 15.00 -1.97
C ASP A 155 -18.58 15.85 -2.75
N ASN A 156 -19.62 16.36 -2.07
CA ASN A 156 -20.63 17.26 -2.65
C ASN A 156 -21.16 16.81 -4.03
N LYS A 157 -21.46 15.51 -4.19
CA LYS A 157 -21.90 14.88 -5.46
C LYS A 157 -20.84 14.81 -6.55
N ILE A 158 -19.59 15.19 -6.26
CA ILE A 158 -18.47 15.08 -7.19
C ILE A 158 -17.61 13.89 -6.78
N ASN A 159 -17.26 13.08 -7.79
CA ASN A 159 -16.40 11.92 -7.61
C ASN A 159 -14.98 12.26 -8.07
N TYR A 160 -14.03 12.30 -7.12
CA TYR A 160 -12.62 12.56 -7.37
C TYR A 160 -11.84 11.25 -7.46
N LYS A 161 -11.40 10.92 -8.67
CA LYS A 161 -10.53 9.77 -8.94
C LYS A 161 -9.05 10.14 -8.85
N LEU A 162 -8.17 9.13 -8.96
CA LEU A 162 -6.72 9.35 -8.98
C LEU A 162 -6.28 10.35 -10.05
N SER A 163 -6.89 10.34 -11.23
CA SER A 163 -6.64 11.32 -12.30
C SER A 163 -6.87 12.76 -11.84
N SER A 164 -7.98 13.01 -11.12
CA SER A 164 -8.30 14.32 -10.56
C SER A 164 -7.26 14.78 -9.53
N LEU A 165 -6.83 13.87 -8.67
CA LEU A 165 -5.78 14.12 -7.68
C LEU A 165 -4.43 14.44 -8.35
N ILE A 166 -4.02 13.65 -9.34
CA ILE A 166 -2.76 13.88 -10.08
C ILE A 166 -2.77 15.26 -10.75
N ARG A 167 -3.87 15.65 -11.41
CA ARG A 167 -3.98 16.98 -12.04
C ARG A 167 -3.88 18.11 -11.01
N LYS A 168 -4.48 17.97 -9.84
CA LYS A 168 -4.34 18.95 -8.75
C LYS A 168 -2.89 19.01 -8.22
N LEU A 169 -2.25 17.89 -7.97
CA LEU A 169 -0.84 17.84 -7.54
C LEU A 169 0.10 18.41 -8.62
N ASN A 170 -0.20 18.22 -9.90
CA ASN A 170 0.58 18.76 -11.01
C ASN A 170 0.64 20.30 -10.98
N ASN A 171 -0.34 20.98 -10.37
CA ASN A 171 -0.37 22.44 -10.26
C ASN A 171 0.50 22.98 -9.11
N ILE A 172 0.99 22.17 -8.19
CA ILE A 172 1.85 22.63 -7.08
C ILE A 172 3.22 23.06 -7.63
N LYS A 173 3.52 24.36 -7.63
CA LYS A 173 4.66 24.99 -8.36
C LYS A 173 6.03 24.33 -8.10
N LYS A 174 6.37 24.08 -6.84
CA LYS A 174 7.70 23.57 -6.45
C LYS A 174 7.82 22.04 -6.56
N LEU A 175 6.72 21.30 -6.70
CA LEU A 175 6.72 19.88 -6.95
C LEU A 175 7.28 19.60 -8.35
N LYS A 176 8.17 18.63 -8.48
CA LYS A 176 8.85 18.29 -9.74
C LYS A 176 8.45 16.93 -10.29
N ARG A 177 8.15 15.97 -9.41
CA ARG A 177 7.79 14.62 -9.83
C ARG A 177 6.67 14.03 -8.98
N ILE A 178 5.76 13.36 -9.64
CA ILE A 178 4.68 12.58 -9.04
C ILE A 178 4.86 11.14 -9.49
N ARG A 179 4.84 10.21 -8.53
CA ARG A 179 4.82 8.76 -8.77
C ARG A 179 3.63 8.15 -8.06
N TYR A 180 3.20 7.00 -8.51
CA TYR A 180 2.33 6.12 -7.76
C TYR A 180 2.71 4.66 -7.98
N THR A 181 2.35 3.80 -7.06
CA THR A 181 2.65 2.36 -7.10
C THR A 181 1.45 1.54 -6.63
N THR A 182 1.53 0.21 -6.73
CA THR A 182 0.46 -0.71 -6.32
C THR A 182 -0.85 -0.49 -7.10
N SER A 183 -0.78 -0.72 -8.42
CA SER A 183 -1.92 -0.55 -9.32
C SER A 183 -2.58 -1.87 -9.68
N HIS A 184 -3.87 -1.83 -9.98
CA HIS A 184 -4.61 -2.96 -10.53
C HIS A 184 -5.05 -2.65 -11.97
N PRO A 185 -4.85 -3.56 -12.95
CA PRO A 185 -5.20 -3.30 -14.35
C PRO A 185 -6.64 -2.85 -14.56
N LYS A 186 -7.59 -3.39 -13.81
CA LYS A 186 -9.01 -3.03 -13.93
C LYS A 186 -9.32 -1.56 -13.61
N ASP A 187 -8.48 -0.93 -12.80
CA ASP A 187 -8.68 0.45 -12.37
C ASP A 187 -7.83 1.46 -13.19
N MET A 188 -7.21 0.99 -14.29
CA MET A 188 -6.57 1.87 -15.29
C MET A 188 -7.63 2.43 -16.23
N THR A 189 -8.21 3.55 -15.84
CA THR A 189 -9.23 4.26 -16.61
C THR A 189 -8.60 5.15 -17.69
N ASP A 190 -9.34 5.46 -18.76
CA ASP A 190 -8.80 6.27 -19.86
C ASP A 190 -8.40 7.69 -19.37
N ASP A 191 -9.14 8.29 -18.45
CA ASP A 191 -8.80 9.58 -17.84
C ASP A 191 -7.49 9.54 -17.01
N LEU A 192 -7.15 8.38 -16.40
CA LEU A 192 -5.87 8.18 -15.73
C LEU A 192 -4.74 7.97 -16.74
N ILE A 193 -5.01 7.28 -17.85
CA ILE A 193 -4.07 7.11 -18.95
C ILE A 193 -3.73 8.46 -19.58
N ASP A 194 -4.72 9.34 -19.77
CA ASP A 194 -4.51 10.69 -20.30
C ASP A 194 -3.62 11.57 -19.39
N CYS A 195 -3.56 11.31 -18.09
CA CYS A 195 -2.62 12.01 -17.21
C CYS A 195 -1.15 11.87 -17.62
N TYR A 196 -0.77 10.75 -18.28
CA TYR A 196 0.59 10.57 -18.80
C TYR A 196 0.92 11.46 -20.01
N LYS A 197 -0.11 12.08 -20.64
CA LYS A 197 0.04 13.08 -21.66
C LYS A 197 -0.03 14.50 -21.06
N ASP A 198 -1.00 14.73 -20.19
CA ASP A 198 -1.40 16.08 -19.76
C ASP A 198 -0.61 16.58 -18.53
N CYS A 199 -0.03 15.67 -17.73
CA CYS A 199 0.64 16.01 -16.48
C CYS A 199 2.15 15.84 -16.60
N GLU A 200 2.87 16.92 -16.87
CA GLU A 200 4.33 16.91 -17.10
C GLU A 200 5.14 16.36 -15.90
N LYS A 201 4.59 16.49 -14.67
CA LYS A 201 5.25 16.01 -13.45
C LYS A 201 5.01 14.54 -13.17
N LEU A 202 4.02 13.92 -13.84
CA LEU A 202 3.80 12.48 -13.71
C LEU A 202 4.93 11.72 -14.40
N VAL A 203 5.68 10.95 -13.60
CA VAL A 203 6.83 10.21 -14.13
C VAL A 203 6.35 9.15 -15.12
N PRO A 204 6.96 9.04 -16.32
CA PRO A 204 6.59 8.04 -17.33
C PRO A 204 7.07 6.63 -16.94
N PHE A 205 6.58 6.14 -15.82
CA PHE A 205 6.81 4.82 -15.29
C PHE A 205 5.54 4.31 -14.62
N LEU A 206 5.12 3.09 -14.96
CA LEU A 206 3.95 2.45 -14.37
C LEU A 206 4.30 1.05 -13.88
N HIS A 207 4.09 0.80 -12.59
CA HIS A 207 4.07 -0.54 -12.02
C HIS A 207 2.64 -1.10 -12.10
N LEU A 208 2.43 -2.12 -12.95
CA LEU A 208 1.11 -2.69 -13.23
C LEU A 208 1.17 -4.23 -13.17
N PRO A 209 1.02 -4.84 -11.97
CA PRO A 209 1.11 -6.28 -11.80
C PRO A 209 0.03 -7.05 -12.56
N ILE A 210 0.41 -7.86 -13.54
CA ILE A 210 -0.50 -8.76 -14.25
C ILE A 210 -0.75 -10.05 -13.45
N GLN A 211 0.27 -10.55 -12.75
CA GLN A 211 0.33 -11.78 -11.96
C GLN A 211 0.44 -13.07 -12.77
N SER A 212 -0.18 -13.18 -13.95
CA SER A 212 -0.03 -14.32 -14.85
C SER A 212 -0.32 -13.91 -16.30
N GLY A 213 0.34 -14.53 -17.25
CA GLY A 213 0.07 -14.42 -18.68
C GLY A 213 -1.04 -15.36 -19.20
N SER A 214 -1.62 -16.19 -18.31
CA SER A 214 -2.64 -17.20 -18.64
C SER A 214 -4.01 -16.76 -18.15
N ASP A 215 -4.98 -16.62 -19.08
CA ASP A 215 -6.36 -16.23 -18.73
C ASP A 215 -7.07 -17.19 -17.76
N PRO A 216 -6.94 -18.55 -17.91
CA PRO A 216 -7.44 -19.48 -16.91
C PRO A 216 -6.86 -19.24 -15.51
N ILE A 217 -5.57 -18.94 -15.38
CA ILE A 217 -4.92 -18.64 -14.10
C ILE A 217 -5.40 -17.30 -13.56
N LEU A 218 -5.49 -16.26 -14.39
CA LEU A 218 -6.05 -14.97 -13.97
C LEU A 218 -7.47 -15.13 -13.40
N LYS A 219 -8.30 -15.95 -14.03
CA LYS A 219 -9.64 -16.28 -13.52
C LYS A 219 -9.60 -17.01 -12.18
N LEU A 220 -8.71 -18.00 -12.02
CA LEU A 220 -8.50 -18.70 -10.74
C LEU A 220 -7.99 -17.77 -9.63
N MET A 221 -7.17 -16.77 -9.98
CA MET A 221 -6.69 -15.73 -9.09
C MET A 221 -7.75 -14.66 -8.74
N ASN A 222 -8.96 -14.76 -9.30
CA ASN A 222 -10.01 -13.73 -9.20
C ASN A 222 -9.57 -12.36 -9.76
N ARG A 223 -8.66 -12.34 -10.75
CA ARG A 223 -8.30 -11.12 -11.46
C ARG A 223 -9.44 -10.76 -12.42
N LYS A 224 -9.95 -9.53 -12.34
CA LYS A 224 -11.12 -9.07 -13.12
C LYS A 224 -10.74 -8.57 -14.51
N HIS A 225 -9.65 -9.09 -15.09
CA HIS A 225 -9.17 -8.79 -16.45
C HIS A 225 -8.54 -10.03 -17.07
N ASP A 226 -8.44 -10.02 -18.38
CA ASP A 226 -7.70 -11.00 -19.19
C ASP A 226 -6.42 -10.39 -19.78
N LYS A 227 -5.64 -11.21 -20.47
CA LYS A 227 -4.41 -10.80 -21.15
C LYS A 227 -4.67 -9.75 -22.20
N LYS A 228 -5.74 -9.89 -23.00
CA LYS A 228 -6.09 -8.95 -24.08
C LYS A 228 -6.36 -7.55 -23.52
N TYR A 229 -7.15 -7.48 -22.45
CA TYR A 229 -7.42 -6.22 -21.76
C TYR A 229 -6.14 -5.56 -21.22
N TYR A 230 -5.28 -6.35 -20.57
CA TYR A 230 -4.00 -5.85 -20.07
C TYR A 230 -3.12 -5.26 -21.17
N LEU A 231 -2.96 -5.99 -22.30
CA LEU A 231 -2.17 -5.54 -23.44
C LEU A 231 -2.76 -4.26 -24.05
N SER A 232 -4.09 -4.13 -24.11
CA SER A 232 -4.73 -2.91 -24.62
C SER A 232 -4.40 -1.67 -23.80
N ILE A 233 -4.25 -1.80 -22.46
CA ILE A 233 -3.79 -0.70 -21.60
C ILE A 233 -2.35 -0.31 -21.95
N ILE A 234 -1.46 -1.31 -22.09
CA ILE A 234 -0.05 -1.07 -22.43
C ILE A 234 0.07 -0.36 -23.80
N GLU A 235 -0.71 -0.79 -24.79
CA GLU A 235 -0.74 -0.17 -26.12
C GLU A 235 -1.25 1.29 -26.07
N LYS A 236 -2.33 1.55 -25.34
CA LYS A 236 -2.84 2.92 -25.14
C LYS A 236 -1.78 3.82 -24.52
N LEU A 237 -1.12 3.37 -23.43
CA LEU A 237 -0.08 4.12 -22.76
C LEU A 237 1.13 4.39 -23.67
N LYS A 238 1.58 3.40 -24.44
CA LYS A 238 2.67 3.56 -25.42
C LYS A 238 2.33 4.53 -26.55
N LYS A 239 1.08 4.57 -27.00
CA LYS A 239 0.60 5.54 -28.00
C LYS A 239 0.65 6.97 -27.47
N ILE A 240 0.32 7.17 -26.19
CA ILE A 240 0.32 8.49 -25.53
C ILE A 240 1.75 8.94 -25.22
N ASN A 241 2.58 8.04 -24.70
CA ASN A 241 3.95 8.32 -24.34
C ASN A 241 4.85 7.12 -24.67
N ASN A 242 5.55 7.17 -25.82
CA ASN A 242 6.42 6.09 -26.27
C ASN A 242 7.62 5.82 -25.34
N GLY A 243 7.98 6.79 -24.50
CA GLY A 243 9.06 6.67 -23.51
C GLY A 243 8.65 6.02 -22.19
N ILE A 244 7.37 5.72 -21.99
CA ILE A 244 6.89 5.13 -20.74
C ILE A 244 7.52 3.74 -20.48
N LYS A 245 7.96 3.53 -19.23
CA LYS A 245 8.52 2.24 -18.78
C LYS A 245 7.50 1.53 -17.91
N PHE A 246 7.52 0.20 -17.97
CA PHE A 246 6.61 -0.66 -17.22
C PHE A 246 7.38 -1.61 -16.33
N SER A 247 6.80 -1.92 -15.18
CA SER A 247 7.17 -3.08 -14.38
C SER A 247 5.92 -3.88 -14.00
N SER A 248 6.10 -5.17 -13.76
CA SER A 248 5.02 -6.07 -13.42
C SER A 248 5.54 -7.21 -12.55
N ASP A 249 4.65 -7.77 -11.74
CA ASP A 249 4.91 -8.96 -10.94
C ASP A 249 4.19 -10.16 -11.54
N PHE A 250 4.81 -11.35 -11.39
CA PHE A 250 4.27 -12.63 -11.77
C PHE A 250 4.34 -13.59 -10.59
N ILE A 251 3.26 -14.33 -10.37
CA ILE A 251 3.21 -15.41 -9.39
C ILE A 251 3.49 -16.73 -10.11
N ILE A 252 4.57 -17.39 -9.72
CA ILE A 252 4.96 -18.72 -10.18
C ILE A 252 4.55 -19.73 -9.09
N GLY A 253 4.10 -20.94 -9.48
CA GLY A 253 3.66 -21.96 -8.53
C GLY A 253 2.23 -21.77 -8.04
N TYR A 254 1.43 -20.96 -8.69
CA TYR A 254 0.02 -20.86 -8.35
C TYR A 254 -0.69 -22.21 -8.57
N PRO A 255 -1.53 -22.70 -7.62
CA PRO A 255 -2.21 -23.99 -7.76
C PRO A 255 -2.93 -24.13 -9.11
N ARG A 256 -2.71 -25.24 -9.79
CA ARG A 256 -3.20 -25.56 -11.15
C ARG A 256 -2.53 -24.74 -12.28
N SER A 257 -1.45 -24.00 -12.03
CA SER A 257 -0.63 -23.48 -13.12
C SER A 257 0.16 -24.61 -13.78
N GLU A 258 0.16 -24.68 -15.11
CA GLU A 258 0.95 -25.68 -15.85
C GLU A 258 2.42 -25.27 -15.97
N GLU A 259 3.11 -25.10 -14.87
CA GLU A 259 4.52 -24.65 -14.82
C GLU A 259 5.48 -25.62 -15.51
N ARG A 260 5.08 -26.90 -15.65
CA ARG A 260 5.87 -27.88 -16.41
C ARG A 260 6.09 -27.49 -17.86
N ARG A 261 5.26 -26.61 -18.46
CA ARG A 261 5.46 -26.09 -19.81
C ARG A 261 6.49 -24.97 -19.86
N VAL A 262 6.46 -24.04 -18.88
CA VAL A 262 7.40 -22.92 -18.81
C VAL A 262 8.84 -23.42 -18.63
N GLY A 263 9.07 -24.45 -17.83
CA GLY A 263 10.40 -25.04 -17.63
C GLY A 263 10.92 -25.84 -18.84
N LYS A 264 10.10 -26.18 -19.83
CA LYS A 264 10.52 -26.86 -21.07
C LYS A 264 10.83 -25.88 -22.22
N GLU A 265 10.24 -24.67 -22.19
CA GLU A 265 10.45 -23.64 -23.19
C GLU A 265 11.68 -22.75 -22.91
N CYS A 266 12.22 -22.83 -21.69
CA CYS A 266 13.44 -22.13 -21.26
C CYS A 266 14.73 -22.98 -21.37
N ARG A 267 14.70 -24.10 -22.11
CA ARG A 267 15.89 -24.93 -22.38
C ARG A 267 16.29 -24.86 -23.84
#